data_6b415a4fe52e01856b3feacf69b03916
#
_entry.id   6b415a4fe52e01856b3feacf69b03916
#
_cell.length_a   1.000
_cell.length_b   1.000
_cell.length_c   1.000
_cell.angle_alpha   90.00
_cell.angle_beta   90.00
_cell.angle_gamma   90.00
#
_symmetry.space_group_name_H-M   'P 1'
#
loop_
_entity.id
_entity.type
_entity.pdbx_description
1 polymer ?
#
loop_
_entity_poly.entity_id
_entity_poly.type
_entity_poly.pdbx_seq_one_letter_code
_entity_poly.pdbx_strand_id
1 'polypeptide(L)'
;GDAILSSVVAEFLFLEYPNEEEGFLSQKRAIIVGRKHLNLVGKNIIPPVRIKSKLKKIPLSVYGNTLEAIIGAIYIDKGMGQLMFFVKKHIYKSEFLEELSDTDYKSKLLKYSQKEKVKVAYKLEKQEGPDHKKEFIVAVFVKGNKIAEAKASSKKEAEQKAAKKAIKIVF
;
A
#
# COMPACT_ATOMS: atom_id res chain seq x y z
N GLY A 1 -5.95 18.33 -2.89
CA GLY A 1 -4.97 17.48 -3.61
C GLY A 1 -5.40 16.02 -3.67
N ASP A 2 -5.85 15.44 -2.57
CA ASP A 2 -6.18 14.01 -2.45
C ASP A 2 -7.22 13.53 -3.48
N ALA A 3 -8.37 14.19 -3.57
CA ALA A 3 -9.44 13.81 -4.51
C ALA A 3 -8.97 13.87 -5.97
N ILE A 4 -8.21 14.92 -6.34
CA ILE A 4 -7.70 15.08 -7.70
C ILE A 4 -6.63 14.04 -8.01
N LEU A 5 -5.71 13.76 -7.06
CA LEU A 5 -4.72 12.70 -7.18
C LEU A 5 -5.40 11.34 -7.42
N SER A 6 -6.43 11.03 -6.64
CA SER A 6 -7.18 9.79 -6.77
C SER A 6 -7.82 9.63 -8.14
N SER A 7 -8.38 10.72 -8.70
CA SER A 7 -8.96 10.73 -10.05
C SER A 7 -7.90 10.51 -11.13
N VAL A 8 -6.78 11.22 -11.06
CA VAL A 8 -5.67 11.08 -12.03
C VAL A 8 -5.08 9.66 -12.03
N VAL A 9 -4.88 9.10 -10.83
CA VAL A 9 -4.36 7.72 -10.71
C VAL A 9 -5.38 6.70 -11.21
N ALA A 10 -6.68 6.91 -10.97
CA ALA A 10 -7.73 6.04 -11.51
C ALA A 10 -7.71 6.02 -13.04
N GLU A 11 -7.58 7.19 -13.69
CA GLU A 11 -7.48 7.30 -15.15
C GLU A 11 -6.24 6.55 -15.67
N PHE A 12 -5.06 6.74 -15.09
CA PHE A 12 -3.85 6.03 -15.49
C PHE A 12 -4.00 4.52 -15.39
N LEU A 13 -4.59 4.03 -14.31
CA LEU A 13 -4.81 2.60 -14.12
C LEU A 13 -5.81 2.04 -15.13
N PHE A 14 -6.88 2.75 -15.40
CA PHE A 14 -7.89 2.33 -16.37
C PHE A 14 -7.30 2.22 -17.80
N LEU A 15 -6.46 3.17 -18.18
CA LEU A 15 -5.80 3.17 -19.50
C LEU A 15 -4.69 2.11 -19.60
N GLU A 16 -3.95 1.86 -18.53
CA GLU A 16 -2.84 0.89 -18.51
C GLU A 16 -3.30 -0.56 -18.39
N TYR A 17 -4.45 -0.78 -17.70
CA TYR A 17 -4.99 -2.11 -17.42
C TYR A 17 -6.45 -2.26 -17.89
N PRO A 18 -6.73 -2.12 -19.22
CA PRO A 18 -8.11 -2.06 -19.72
C PRO A 18 -8.91 -3.36 -19.56
N ASN A 19 -8.23 -4.48 -19.35
CA ASN A 19 -8.85 -5.82 -19.23
C ASN A 19 -8.90 -6.32 -17.78
N GLU A 20 -8.46 -5.52 -16.81
CA GLU A 20 -8.48 -5.91 -15.41
C GLU A 20 -9.80 -5.51 -14.74
N GLU A 21 -10.22 -6.32 -13.75
CA GLU A 21 -11.43 -6.08 -12.98
C GLU A 21 -11.32 -4.83 -12.08
N GLU A 22 -12.47 -4.24 -11.73
CA GLU A 22 -12.57 -3.08 -10.84
C GLU A 22 -11.81 -3.28 -9.52
N GLY A 23 -11.93 -4.46 -8.92
CA GLY A 23 -11.26 -4.79 -7.67
C GLY A 23 -9.73 -4.68 -7.74
N PHE A 24 -9.12 -5.09 -8.87
CA PHE A 24 -7.68 -4.95 -9.11
C PHE A 24 -7.28 -3.49 -9.23
N LEU A 25 -8.02 -2.71 -10.02
CA LEU A 25 -7.73 -1.27 -10.21
C LEU A 25 -7.87 -0.49 -8.90
N SER A 26 -8.91 -0.79 -8.12
CA SER A 26 -9.15 -0.17 -6.82
C SER A 26 -8.06 -0.50 -5.80
N GLN A 27 -7.57 -1.74 -5.76
CA GLN A 27 -6.45 -2.14 -4.89
C GLN A 27 -5.16 -1.44 -5.29
N LYS A 28 -4.82 -1.41 -6.59
CA LYS A 28 -3.64 -0.70 -7.07
C LYS A 28 -3.73 0.80 -6.75
N ARG A 29 -4.88 1.42 -7.02
CA ARG A 29 -5.10 2.83 -6.67
C ARG A 29 -4.87 3.08 -5.18
N ALA A 30 -5.46 2.27 -4.30
CA ALA A 30 -5.30 2.41 -2.86
C ALA A 30 -3.83 2.34 -2.39
N ILE A 31 -2.98 1.57 -3.07
CA ILE A 31 -1.54 1.52 -2.79
C ILE A 31 -0.88 2.82 -3.26
N ILE A 32 -1.15 3.25 -4.50
CA ILE A 32 -0.51 4.41 -5.12
C ILE A 32 -0.85 5.72 -4.39
N VAL A 33 -2.13 5.94 -4.07
CA VAL A 33 -2.58 7.13 -3.32
C VAL A 33 -2.48 6.94 -1.81
N GLY A 34 -2.05 5.77 -1.36
CA GLY A 34 -1.98 5.44 0.06
C GLY A 34 -0.95 6.28 0.82
N ARG A 35 -1.30 6.64 2.06
CA ARG A 35 -0.44 7.47 2.93
C ARG A 35 0.98 6.95 3.05
N LYS A 36 1.18 5.63 3.11
CA LYS A 36 2.52 5.03 3.20
C LYS A 36 3.37 5.39 1.98
N HIS A 37 2.82 5.28 0.78
CA HIS A 37 3.50 5.63 -0.47
C HIS A 37 3.73 7.14 -0.57
N LEU A 38 2.69 7.96 -0.37
CA LEU A 38 2.82 9.42 -0.49
C LEU A 38 3.82 10.01 0.52
N ASN A 39 3.92 9.43 1.71
CA ASN A 39 4.91 9.82 2.70
C ASN A 39 6.35 9.57 2.22
N LEU A 40 6.61 8.43 1.56
CA LEU A 40 7.93 8.10 1.01
C LEU A 40 8.27 9.01 -0.17
N VAL A 41 7.35 9.14 -1.13
CA VAL A 41 7.51 10.06 -2.27
C VAL A 41 7.75 11.49 -1.80
N GLY A 42 6.90 11.99 -0.88
CA GLY A 42 7.04 13.34 -0.33
C GLY A 42 8.39 13.55 0.34
N LYS A 43 8.86 12.59 1.14
CA LYS A 43 10.18 12.65 1.77
C LYS A 43 11.32 12.69 0.75
N ASN A 44 11.17 11.99 -0.38
CA ASN A 44 12.19 11.94 -1.42
C ASN A 44 12.31 13.25 -2.22
N ILE A 45 11.16 13.89 -2.51
CA ILE A 45 11.14 15.05 -3.40
C ILE A 45 11.07 16.40 -2.68
N ILE A 46 10.69 16.44 -1.40
CA ILE A 46 10.55 17.69 -0.63
C ILE A 46 11.72 17.85 0.33
N PRO A 47 12.64 18.79 0.09
CA PRO A 47 13.73 19.06 1.02
C PRO A 47 13.19 19.50 2.40
N PRO A 48 13.72 18.97 3.52
CA PRO A 48 13.25 19.33 4.87
C PRO A 48 13.25 20.83 5.15
N VAL A 49 14.23 21.56 4.60
CA VAL A 49 14.37 23.02 4.74
C VAL A 49 13.18 23.81 4.18
N ARG A 50 12.41 23.22 3.26
CA ARG A 50 11.20 23.83 2.70
C ARG A 50 9.97 23.67 3.58
N ILE A 51 10.03 22.82 4.60
CA ILE A 51 8.92 22.58 5.53
C ILE A 51 9.11 23.44 6.77
N LYS A 52 8.31 24.52 6.89
CA LYS A 52 8.29 25.34 8.11
C LYS A 52 7.59 24.57 9.23
N SER A 53 8.35 24.15 10.24
CA SER A 53 7.83 23.38 11.38
C SER A 53 8.53 23.81 12.67
N LYS A 54 7.78 23.83 13.77
CA LYS A 54 8.33 23.99 15.14
C LYS A 54 8.84 22.68 15.73
N LEU A 55 8.66 21.55 15.04
CA LEU A 55 9.06 20.24 15.50
C LEU A 55 10.57 20.01 15.32
N LYS A 56 11.24 19.46 16.33
CA LYS A 56 12.66 19.08 16.27
C LYS A 56 12.94 18.05 15.16
N LYS A 57 11.96 17.18 14.89
CA LYS A 57 12.02 16.18 13.81
C LYS A 57 10.70 16.19 13.06
N ILE A 58 10.75 16.31 11.75
CA ILE A 58 9.56 16.30 10.90
C ILE A 58 9.05 14.86 10.77
N PRO A 59 7.83 14.56 11.23
CA PRO A 59 7.21 13.24 11.04
C PRO A 59 7.03 12.93 9.55
N LEU A 60 7.10 11.64 9.20
CA LEU A 60 6.96 11.19 7.82
C LEU A 60 5.61 11.59 7.19
N SER A 61 4.54 11.61 7.99
CA SER A 61 3.20 12.02 7.56
C SER A 61 3.12 13.48 7.09
N VAL A 62 3.98 14.37 7.60
CA VAL A 62 4.02 15.77 7.16
C VAL A 62 4.45 15.87 5.70
N TYR A 63 5.38 15.02 5.26
CA TYR A 63 5.80 14.99 3.85
C TYR A 63 4.67 14.56 2.91
N GLY A 64 3.88 13.55 3.29
CA GLY A 64 2.71 13.13 2.51
C GLY A 64 1.65 14.24 2.42
N ASN A 65 1.31 14.85 3.56
CA ASN A 65 0.36 15.96 3.60
C ASN A 65 0.85 17.16 2.75
N THR A 66 2.15 17.48 2.83
CA THR A 66 2.75 18.54 2.01
C THR A 66 2.70 18.19 0.52
N LEU A 67 2.95 16.94 0.17
CA LEU A 67 2.82 16.47 -1.22
C LEU A 67 1.39 16.63 -1.74
N GLU A 68 0.38 16.25 -0.96
CA GLU A 68 -1.02 16.45 -1.33
C GLU A 68 -1.37 17.93 -1.52
N ALA A 69 -0.82 18.82 -0.66
CA ALA A 69 -0.99 20.26 -0.82
C ALA A 69 -0.33 20.78 -2.11
N ILE A 70 0.89 20.30 -2.45
CA ILE A 70 1.59 20.64 -3.70
C ILE A 70 0.77 20.17 -4.92
N ILE A 71 0.20 18.98 -4.89
CA ILE A 71 -0.67 18.45 -5.94
C ILE A 71 -1.86 19.39 -6.18
N GLY A 72 -2.52 19.85 -5.09
CA GLY A 72 -3.60 20.83 -5.17
C GLY A 72 -3.15 22.17 -5.75
N ALA A 73 -1.99 22.66 -5.33
CA ALA A 73 -1.41 23.92 -5.83
C ALA A 73 -1.07 23.82 -7.33
N ILE A 74 -0.45 22.74 -7.78
CA ILE A 74 -0.14 22.53 -9.22
C ILE A 74 -1.43 22.53 -10.05
N TYR A 75 -2.48 21.88 -9.56
CA TYR A 75 -3.76 21.86 -10.24
C TYR A 75 -4.35 23.26 -10.42
N ILE A 76 -4.36 24.06 -9.36
CA ILE A 76 -4.93 25.41 -9.38
C ILE A 76 -4.10 26.36 -10.25
N ASP A 77 -2.77 26.26 -10.17
CA ASP A 77 -1.86 27.20 -10.86
C ASP A 77 -1.59 26.80 -12.34
N LYS A 78 -1.45 25.52 -12.61
CA LYS A 78 -1.00 25.00 -13.94
C LYS A 78 -2.03 24.10 -14.64
N GLY A 79 -3.13 23.79 -14.00
CA GLY A 79 -4.20 22.95 -14.55
C GLY A 79 -3.88 21.45 -14.60
N MET A 80 -4.83 20.69 -15.13
CA MET A 80 -4.82 19.22 -15.11
C MET A 80 -3.64 18.61 -15.87
N GLY A 81 -3.27 19.16 -17.04
CA GLY A 81 -2.20 18.59 -17.86
C GLY A 81 -0.85 18.54 -17.15
N GLN A 82 -0.45 19.63 -16.50
CA GLN A 82 0.80 19.69 -15.72
C GLN A 82 0.72 18.81 -14.46
N LEU A 83 -0.44 18.73 -13.85
CA LEU A 83 -0.65 17.83 -12.72
C LEU A 83 -0.48 16.36 -13.14
N MET A 84 -1.09 15.92 -14.24
CA MET A 84 -0.95 14.56 -14.76
C MET A 84 0.51 14.22 -15.05
N PHE A 85 1.26 15.13 -15.66
CA PHE A 85 2.70 14.95 -15.88
C PHE A 85 3.46 14.76 -14.55
N PHE A 86 3.20 15.62 -13.57
CA PHE A 86 3.83 15.54 -12.24
C PHE A 86 3.50 14.22 -11.54
N VAL A 87 2.22 13.85 -11.49
CA VAL A 87 1.75 12.61 -10.88
C VAL A 87 2.37 11.39 -11.56
N LYS A 88 2.38 11.36 -12.89
CA LYS A 88 2.97 10.24 -13.67
C LYS A 88 4.46 10.07 -13.38
N LYS A 89 5.19 11.18 -13.33
CA LYS A 89 6.65 11.17 -13.13
C LYS A 89 7.05 10.80 -11.70
N HIS A 90 6.40 11.37 -10.70
CA HIS A 90 6.88 11.33 -9.31
C HIS A 90 6.10 10.37 -8.41
N ILE A 91 4.85 10.05 -8.75
CA ILE A 91 3.98 9.24 -7.90
C ILE A 91 3.67 7.91 -8.57
N TYR A 92 3.13 7.93 -9.78
CA TYR A 92 2.66 6.72 -10.47
C TYR A 92 3.78 5.76 -10.88
N LYS A 93 4.97 6.29 -11.24
CA LYS A 93 6.18 5.53 -11.59
C LYS A 93 7.26 5.59 -10.50
N SER A 94 6.86 5.73 -9.25
CA SER A 94 7.79 5.79 -8.12
C SER A 94 8.40 4.41 -7.84
N GLU A 95 9.71 4.38 -7.58
CA GLU A 95 10.45 3.18 -7.15
C GLU A 95 9.88 2.51 -5.89
N PHE A 96 9.22 3.30 -5.02
CA PHE A 96 8.60 2.78 -3.79
C PHE A 96 7.37 1.90 -4.04
N LEU A 97 6.78 1.92 -5.24
CA LEU A 97 5.60 1.12 -5.55
C LEU A 97 5.92 -0.37 -5.65
N GLU A 98 7.07 -0.75 -6.13
CA GLU A 98 7.48 -2.14 -6.21
C GLU A 98 7.55 -2.75 -4.82
N GLU A 99 8.21 -2.06 -3.86
CA GLU A 99 8.27 -2.52 -2.47
C GLU A 99 6.90 -2.62 -1.82
N LEU A 100 5.98 -1.67 -2.10
CA LEU A 100 4.64 -1.65 -1.53
C LEU A 100 3.72 -2.69 -2.16
N SER A 101 3.84 -2.92 -3.46
CA SER A 101 3.10 -3.95 -4.19
C SER A 101 3.54 -5.36 -3.78
N ASP A 102 4.83 -5.53 -3.49
CA ASP A 102 5.38 -6.80 -3.03
C ASP A 102 4.92 -7.19 -1.62
N THR A 103 4.34 -6.25 -0.86
CA THR A 103 3.84 -6.52 0.50
C THR A 103 2.41 -7.05 0.55
N ASP A 104 1.67 -7.13 -0.57
CA ASP A 104 0.31 -7.68 -0.58
C ASP A 104 0.28 -9.18 -0.83
N TYR A 105 0.90 -9.90 0.08
CA TYR A 105 0.97 -11.37 0.03
C TYR A 105 -0.38 -12.06 0.19
N LYS A 106 -1.34 -11.41 0.89
CA LYS A 106 -2.70 -11.95 1.03
C LYS A 106 -3.42 -12.01 -0.30
N SER A 107 -3.36 -10.94 -1.10
CA SER A 107 -3.97 -10.92 -2.43
C SER A 107 -3.28 -11.89 -3.39
N LYS A 108 -1.95 -12.01 -3.33
CA LYS A 108 -1.22 -13.02 -4.10
C LYS A 108 -1.68 -14.44 -3.76
N LEU A 109 -1.84 -14.74 -2.46
CA LEU A 109 -2.30 -16.06 -2.02
C LEU A 109 -3.79 -16.30 -2.33
N LEU A 110 -4.61 -15.26 -2.34
CA LEU A 110 -6.01 -15.34 -2.77
C LEU A 110 -6.11 -15.66 -4.27
N LYS A 111 -5.33 -14.99 -5.13
CA LYS A 111 -5.26 -15.30 -6.56
C LYS A 111 -4.83 -16.74 -6.80
N TYR A 112 -3.85 -17.23 -6.05
CA TYR A 112 -3.46 -18.64 -6.07
C TYR A 112 -4.63 -19.55 -5.70
N SER A 113 -5.34 -19.25 -4.62
CA SER A 113 -6.53 -19.98 -4.16
C SER A 113 -7.59 -20.10 -5.25
N GLN A 114 -7.86 -19.00 -5.96
CA GLN A 114 -8.84 -18.96 -7.06
C GLN A 114 -8.35 -19.75 -8.28
N LYS A 115 -7.10 -19.57 -8.69
CA LYS A 115 -6.49 -20.24 -9.83
C LYS A 115 -6.46 -21.76 -9.63
N GLU A 116 -5.99 -22.21 -8.50
CA GLU A 116 -5.84 -23.64 -8.17
C GLU A 116 -7.13 -24.26 -7.59
N LYS A 117 -8.22 -23.45 -7.45
CA LYS A 117 -9.49 -23.89 -6.85
C LYS A 117 -9.32 -24.53 -5.47
N VAL A 118 -8.40 -24.00 -4.66
CA VAL A 118 -8.10 -24.51 -3.32
C VAL A 118 -8.53 -23.52 -2.24
N LYS A 119 -9.01 -24.03 -1.12
CA LYS A 119 -9.43 -23.19 0.01
C LYS A 119 -8.20 -22.70 0.78
N VAL A 120 -8.08 -21.39 0.92
CA VAL A 120 -7.12 -20.72 1.80
C VAL A 120 -7.88 -20.09 2.96
N ALA A 121 -7.40 -20.29 4.17
CA ALA A 121 -7.99 -19.72 5.40
C ALA A 121 -6.92 -19.16 6.32
N TYR A 122 -7.26 -18.08 7.03
CA TYR A 122 -6.44 -17.48 8.07
C TYR A 122 -7.09 -17.73 9.43
N LYS A 123 -6.31 -18.16 10.40
CA LYS A 123 -6.78 -18.40 11.76
C LYS A 123 -5.89 -17.65 12.76
N LEU A 124 -6.51 -16.84 13.61
CA LEU A 124 -5.83 -16.27 14.77
C LEU A 124 -5.63 -17.39 15.78
N GLU A 125 -4.39 -17.79 16.04
CA GLU A 125 -4.08 -18.86 17.00
C GLU A 125 -3.88 -18.33 18.41
N LYS A 126 -3.19 -17.17 18.53
CA LYS A 126 -2.93 -16.55 19.82
C LYS A 126 -2.92 -15.03 19.72
N GLN A 127 -3.30 -14.40 20.82
CA GLN A 127 -3.11 -12.98 21.07
C GLN A 127 -2.45 -12.86 22.44
N GLU A 128 -1.25 -12.29 22.49
CA GLU A 128 -0.42 -12.22 23.68
C GLU A 128 0.02 -10.78 23.95
N GLY A 129 0.38 -10.50 25.20
CA GLY A 129 0.95 -9.22 25.63
C GLY A 129 -0.06 -8.21 26.16
N PRO A 130 0.43 -7.18 26.91
CA PRO A 130 -0.39 -6.11 27.45
C PRO A 130 -0.95 -5.21 26.33
N ASP A 131 -1.99 -4.43 26.61
CA ASP A 131 -2.73 -3.63 25.61
C ASP A 131 -1.86 -2.74 24.73
N HIS A 132 -0.78 -2.19 25.25
CA HIS A 132 0.16 -1.32 24.53
C HIS A 132 1.24 -2.08 23.75
N LYS A 133 1.34 -3.42 23.89
CA LYS A 133 2.29 -4.30 23.19
C LYS A 133 1.63 -5.62 22.77
N LYS A 134 0.39 -5.58 22.32
CA LYS A 134 -0.29 -6.78 21.81
C LYS A 134 0.46 -7.38 20.63
N GLU A 135 0.60 -8.69 20.64
CA GLU A 135 1.16 -9.49 19.55
C GLU A 135 0.13 -10.53 19.11
N PHE A 136 -0.01 -10.65 17.81
CA PHE A 136 -0.98 -11.54 17.17
C PHE A 136 -0.24 -12.64 16.41
N ILE A 137 -0.57 -13.89 16.68
CA ILE A 137 -0.05 -15.05 15.95
C ILE A 137 -1.16 -15.55 15.03
N VAL A 138 -0.91 -15.48 13.71
CA VAL A 138 -1.85 -15.91 12.68
C VAL A 138 -1.25 -17.04 11.88
N ALA A 139 -2.01 -18.12 11.70
CA ALA A 139 -1.67 -19.23 10.82
C ALA A 139 -2.45 -19.16 9.51
N VAL A 140 -1.80 -19.63 8.43
CA VAL A 140 -2.37 -19.83 7.10
C VAL A 140 -2.57 -21.30 6.86
N PHE A 141 -3.77 -21.65 6.43
CA PHE A 141 -4.14 -23.02 6.05
C PHE A 141 -4.44 -23.06 4.55
N VAL A 142 -3.91 -24.06 3.84
CA VAL A 142 -4.19 -24.36 2.45
C VAL A 142 -4.66 -25.80 2.36
N LYS A 143 -5.81 -26.04 1.74
CA LYS A 143 -6.46 -27.38 1.69
C LYS A 143 -6.67 -28.00 3.08
N GLY A 144 -6.90 -27.18 4.10
CA GLY A 144 -7.06 -27.62 5.50
C GLY A 144 -5.78 -27.85 6.29
N ASN A 145 -4.61 -27.87 5.65
CA ASN A 145 -3.31 -28.06 6.30
C ASN A 145 -2.69 -26.71 6.69
N LYS A 146 -2.12 -26.61 7.87
CA LYS A 146 -1.35 -25.46 8.31
C LYS A 146 -0.04 -25.38 7.53
N ILE A 147 0.13 -24.33 6.73
CA ILE A 147 1.30 -24.15 5.86
C ILE A 147 2.31 -23.20 6.48
N ALA A 148 1.83 -22.14 7.12
CA ALA A 148 2.73 -21.14 7.71
C ALA A 148 2.06 -20.42 8.88
N GLU A 149 2.88 -19.81 9.74
CA GLU A 149 2.41 -18.89 10.76
C GLU A 149 3.33 -17.68 10.88
N ALA A 150 2.81 -16.57 11.38
CA ALA A 150 3.61 -15.40 11.70
C ALA A 150 3.04 -14.61 12.87
N LYS A 151 3.93 -13.88 13.54
CA LYS A 151 3.66 -13.01 14.66
C LYS A 151 3.88 -11.55 14.25
N ALA A 152 3.00 -10.66 14.70
CA ALA A 152 3.14 -9.21 14.47
C ALA A 152 2.33 -8.40 15.49
N SER A 153 2.54 -7.08 15.50
CA SER A 153 1.89 -6.12 16.39
C SER A 153 0.41 -5.85 16.03
N SER A 154 -0.04 -6.29 14.86
CA SER A 154 -1.46 -6.25 14.47
C SER A 154 -1.85 -7.53 13.73
N LYS A 155 -3.14 -7.89 13.81
CA LYS A 155 -3.70 -9.04 13.10
C LYS A 155 -3.45 -8.94 11.59
N LYS A 156 -3.66 -7.75 11.00
CA LYS A 156 -3.45 -7.50 9.55
C LYS A 156 -1.99 -7.73 9.14
N GLU A 157 -1.05 -7.26 9.93
CA GLU A 157 0.37 -7.46 9.65
C GLU A 157 0.79 -8.93 9.84
N ALA A 158 0.27 -9.61 10.86
CA ALA A 158 0.51 -11.05 11.08
C ALA A 158 -0.01 -11.88 9.91
N GLU A 159 -1.21 -11.57 9.39
CA GLU A 159 -1.80 -12.20 8.21
C GLU A 159 -0.91 -12.00 6.95
N GLN A 160 -0.41 -10.79 6.70
CA GLN A 160 0.49 -10.53 5.58
C GLN A 160 1.82 -11.27 5.70
N LYS A 161 2.42 -11.28 6.90
CA LYS A 161 3.67 -12.04 7.16
C LYS A 161 3.47 -13.55 7.01
N ALA A 162 2.34 -14.08 7.47
CA ALA A 162 1.99 -15.49 7.32
C ALA A 162 1.76 -15.85 5.85
N ALA A 163 1.04 -15.00 5.11
CA ALA A 163 0.85 -15.16 3.67
C ALA A 163 2.19 -15.14 2.91
N LYS A 164 3.13 -14.26 3.26
CA LYS A 164 4.48 -14.22 2.68
C LYS A 164 5.22 -15.54 2.84
N LYS A 165 5.14 -16.14 4.03
CA LYS A 165 5.76 -17.44 4.29
C LYS A 165 5.06 -18.56 3.51
N ALA A 166 3.71 -18.55 3.49
CA ALA A 166 2.93 -19.56 2.78
C ALA A 166 3.20 -19.55 1.27
N ILE A 167 3.29 -18.37 0.65
CA ILE A 167 3.62 -18.21 -0.77
C ILE A 167 4.94 -18.91 -1.12
N LYS A 168 5.98 -18.76 -0.31
CA LYS A 168 7.29 -19.41 -0.53
C LYS A 168 7.25 -20.95 -0.47
N ILE A 169 6.18 -21.51 0.07
CA ILE A 169 5.99 -22.97 0.21
C ILE A 169 5.10 -23.52 -0.89
N VAL A 170 4.12 -22.73 -1.37
CA VAL A 170 3.13 -23.18 -2.35
C VAL A 170 3.45 -22.78 -3.80
N PHE A 171 4.41 -21.86 -4.00
CA PHE A 171 4.98 -21.44 -5.29
C PHE A 171 6.42 -21.92 -5.43
#